data_a7250f6184f6f3ba39197996c9d6662b
#
_entry.id   a7250f6184f6f3ba39197996c9d6662b
#
_cell.length_a   1.000
_cell.length_b   1.000
_cell.length_c   1.000
_cell.angle_alpha   90.00
_cell.angle_beta   90.00
_cell.angle_gamma   90.00
#
_symmetry.space_group_name_H-M   'P 1'
#
loop_
_entity.id
_entity.type
_entity.pdbx_description
1 polymer ?
#
loop_
_entity_poly.entity_id
_entity_poly.type
_entity_poly.pdbx_seq_one_letter_code
_entity_poly.pdbx_strand_id
1 'polypeptide(L)'
;RKWFITNAAHPDCRIFIVMGKTDLAADTYRQQSMVLVPRDTPGLDIVRNVNVMNHHTPEGHCEIVLRNVRVPAGNLLGDEGSGFALAQARLGPGRIHHCMRSIGAAELALELMIDRALERKAFGKQLYMHGTIGEWIARSRIEIDQARLLVLKAAWMIDNVGVREARKEIS
;
A
#
# COMPACT_ATOMS: atom_id res chain seq x y z
N ARG A 1 21.65 -0.94 -3.20
CA ARG A 1 21.03 -0.19 -2.10
C ARG A 1 19.54 -0.06 -2.33
N LYS A 2 18.72 -0.27 -1.29
CA LYS A 2 17.27 -0.11 -1.29
C LYS A 2 16.86 0.79 -0.12
N TRP A 3 15.81 1.60 -0.33
CA TRP A 3 15.28 2.54 0.66
C TRP A 3 13.83 2.22 0.98
N PHE A 4 13.39 2.64 2.18
CA PHE A 4 12.02 2.48 2.66
C PHE A 4 11.53 1.02 2.64
N ILE A 5 12.42 0.10 3.03
CA ILE A 5 12.06 -1.31 3.12
C ILE A 5 11.31 -1.53 4.43
N THR A 6 10.00 -1.51 4.32
CA THR A 6 9.07 -1.65 5.46
C THR A 6 9.24 -3.02 6.11
N ASN A 7 9.22 -3.05 7.44
CA ASN A 7 9.40 -4.23 8.30
C ASN A 7 10.79 -4.90 8.21
N ALA A 8 11.76 -4.28 7.58
CA ALA A 8 13.10 -4.88 7.50
C ALA A 8 13.77 -5.02 8.87
N ALA A 9 13.47 -4.13 9.83
CA ALA A 9 13.99 -4.21 11.19
C ALA A 9 13.13 -5.08 12.13
N HIS A 10 11.98 -5.58 11.68
CA HIS A 10 11.11 -6.39 12.52
C HIS A 10 11.88 -7.64 13.05
N PRO A 11 11.77 -7.97 14.35
CA PRO A 11 12.48 -9.11 14.92
C PRO A 11 12.20 -10.44 14.21
N ASP A 12 10.96 -10.61 13.74
CA ASP A 12 10.51 -11.82 13.04
C ASP A 12 10.72 -11.77 11.51
N CYS A 13 11.32 -10.70 10.98
CA CYS A 13 11.70 -10.67 9.58
C CYS A 13 12.80 -11.71 9.34
N ARG A 14 12.51 -12.78 8.60
CA ARG A 14 13.44 -13.88 8.31
C ARG A 14 13.92 -13.89 6.87
N ILE A 15 13.19 -13.26 5.98
CA ILE A 15 13.47 -13.30 4.55
C ILE A 15 13.10 -11.97 3.87
N PHE A 16 13.89 -11.60 2.87
CA PHE A 16 13.61 -10.47 1.98
C PHE A 16 13.23 -10.98 0.59
N ILE A 17 12.18 -10.42 0.02
CA ILE A 17 11.87 -10.57 -1.41
C ILE A 17 12.56 -9.42 -2.13
N VAL A 18 13.68 -9.70 -2.78
CA VAL A 18 14.50 -8.68 -3.43
C VAL A 18 14.22 -8.68 -4.92
N MET A 19 13.65 -7.59 -5.44
CA MET A 19 13.54 -7.36 -6.86
C MET A 19 14.76 -6.60 -7.39
N GLY A 20 15.39 -7.14 -8.42
CA GLY A 20 16.54 -6.54 -9.09
C GLY A 20 16.47 -6.75 -10.61
N LYS A 21 17.23 -5.94 -11.35
CA LYS A 21 17.39 -6.16 -12.80
C LYS A 21 18.39 -7.27 -13.03
N THR A 22 18.00 -8.29 -13.78
CA THR A 22 18.83 -9.44 -14.15
C THR A 22 19.26 -9.40 -15.60
N ASP A 23 18.42 -8.86 -16.49
CA ASP A 23 18.75 -8.65 -17.90
C ASP A 23 18.36 -7.23 -18.34
N LEU A 24 19.34 -6.38 -18.59
CA LEU A 24 19.14 -5.00 -19.05
C LEU A 24 18.80 -4.92 -20.55
N ALA A 25 19.08 -5.97 -21.32
CA ALA A 25 18.80 -6.02 -22.76
C ALA A 25 17.40 -6.54 -23.07
N ALA A 26 16.73 -7.17 -22.09
CA ALA A 26 15.36 -7.64 -22.25
C ALA A 26 14.35 -6.48 -22.34
N ASP A 27 13.16 -6.77 -22.81
CA ASP A 27 12.03 -5.83 -22.82
C ASP A 27 11.81 -5.22 -21.44
N THR A 28 11.40 -3.96 -21.35
CA THR A 28 11.30 -3.15 -20.13
C THR A 28 10.64 -3.89 -18.96
N TYR A 29 9.58 -4.64 -19.22
CA TYR A 29 8.83 -5.37 -18.19
C TYR A 29 9.37 -6.77 -17.90
N ARG A 30 10.44 -7.18 -18.57
CA ARG A 30 11.13 -8.46 -18.38
C ARG A 30 12.57 -8.32 -17.85
N GLN A 31 12.98 -7.12 -17.53
CA GLN A 31 14.33 -6.87 -17.00
C GLN A 31 14.50 -7.32 -15.56
N GLN A 32 13.41 -7.46 -14.80
CA GLN A 32 13.46 -7.68 -13.36
C GLN A 32 13.12 -9.13 -12.99
N SER A 33 13.84 -9.63 -12.00
CA SER A 33 13.53 -10.90 -11.33
C SER A 33 13.39 -10.66 -9.83
N MET A 34 12.72 -11.58 -9.15
CA MET A 34 12.60 -11.57 -7.68
C MET A 34 13.36 -12.75 -7.10
N VAL A 35 14.09 -12.50 -6.01
CA VAL A 35 14.92 -13.50 -5.34
C VAL A 35 14.62 -13.47 -3.83
N LEU A 36 14.49 -14.63 -3.24
CA LEU A 36 14.35 -14.80 -1.80
C LEU A 36 15.73 -14.77 -1.14
N VAL A 37 15.95 -13.79 -0.26
CA VAL A 37 17.22 -13.62 0.44
C VAL A 37 16.97 -13.76 1.94
N PRO A 38 17.48 -14.81 2.61
CA PRO A 38 17.42 -14.90 4.07
C PRO A 38 18.07 -13.70 4.74
N ARG A 39 17.54 -13.28 5.88
CA ARG A 39 17.97 -12.08 6.59
C ARG A 39 19.46 -12.08 6.98
N ASP A 40 19.95 -13.23 7.36
CA ASP A 40 21.32 -13.47 7.83
C ASP A 40 22.31 -13.76 6.71
N THR A 41 21.89 -13.62 5.44
CA THR A 41 22.78 -13.85 4.29
C THR A 41 23.95 -12.85 4.32
N PRO A 42 25.20 -13.33 4.24
CA PRO A 42 26.38 -12.48 4.18
C PRO A 42 26.29 -11.41 3.08
N GLY A 43 26.58 -10.16 3.41
CA GLY A 43 26.52 -9.02 2.50
C GLY A 43 25.19 -8.30 2.44
N LEU A 44 24.17 -8.77 3.19
CA LEU A 44 22.94 -8.03 3.41
C LEU A 44 23.07 -7.23 4.70
N ASP A 45 23.08 -5.91 4.61
CA ASP A 45 23.20 -4.99 5.74
C ASP A 45 21.94 -4.13 5.88
N ILE A 46 21.34 -4.11 7.07
CA ILE A 46 20.34 -3.11 7.45
C ILE A 46 21.08 -1.90 8.01
N VAL A 47 21.19 -0.85 7.21
CA VAL A 47 22.03 0.31 7.53
C VAL A 47 21.43 1.17 8.62
N ARG A 48 20.13 1.45 8.49
CA ARG A 48 19.39 2.29 9.44
C ARG A 48 17.90 2.20 9.22
N ASN A 49 17.13 2.55 10.23
CA ASN A 49 15.72 2.88 10.10
C ASN A 49 15.59 4.34 9.63
N VAL A 50 14.77 4.58 8.63
CA VAL A 50 14.52 5.90 8.05
C VAL A 50 13.21 6.45 8.62
N ASN A 51 13.25 7.65 9.19
CA ASN A 51 12.05 8.34 9.63
C ASN A 51 11.20 8.75 8.43
N VAL A 52 9.90 8.54 8.53
CA VAL A 52 8.92 9.00 7.56
C VAL A 52 8.03 10.04 8.23
N MET A 53 8.06 11.29 7.76
CA MET A 53 7.32 12.42 8.33
C MET A 53 7.49 12.55 9.86
N ASN A 54 8.73 12.40 10.35
CA ASN A 54 9.11 12.34 11.75
C ASN A 54 8.51 11.16 12.55
N HIS A 55 7.88 10.21 11.88
CA HIS A 55 7.41 8.99 12.51
C HIS A 55 8.48 7.90 12.42
N HIS A 56 8.79 7.30 13.56
CA HIS A 56 9.74 6.21 13.71
C HIS A 56 9.01 4.98 14.20
N THR A 57 8.94 3.93 13.38
CA THR A 57 8.37 2.63 13.76
C THR A 57 9.48 1.67 14.17
N PRO A 58 9.30 0.87 15.23
CA PRO A 58 10.29 -0.15 15.63
C PRO A 58 10.61 -1.15 14.52
N GLU A 59 9.61 -1.54 13.73
CA GLU A 59 9.71 -2.47 12.59
C GLU A 59 10.50 -1.86 11.42
N GLY A 60 10.56 -0.54 11.38
CA GLY A 60 11.36 0.25 10.48
C GLY A 60 10.88 0.35 9.04
N HIS A 61 11.25 1.49 8.45
CA HIS A 61 11.30 1.69 6.99
C HIS A 61 12.77 1.80 6.62
N CYS A 62 13.44 0.66 6.49
CA CYS A 62 14.90 0.63 6.53
C CYS A 62 15.56 0.99 5.19
N GLU A 63 16.77 1.53 5.31
CA GLU A 63 17.75 1.51 4.24
C GLU A 63 18.53 0.20 4.35
N ILE A 64 18.58 -0.57 3.26
CA ILE A 64 19.36 -1.79 3.17
C ILE A 64 20.40 -1.72 2.05
N VAL A 65 21.50 -2.41 2.24
CA VAL A 65 22.55 -2.56 1.25
C VAL A 65 22.82 -4.05 1.04
N LEU A 66 22.97 -4.44 -0.23
CA LEU A 66 23.34 -5.78 -0.62
C LEU A 66 24.67 -5.70 -1.37
N ARG A 67 25.71 -6.38 -0.86
CA ARG A 67 27.05 -6.41 -1.46
C ARG A 67 27.48 -7.86 -1.63
N ASN A 68 27.65 -8.29 -2.87
CA ASN A 68 28.08 -9.66 -3.18
C ASN A 68 27.24 -10.74 -2.48
N VAL A 69 25.94 -10.47 -2.26
CA VAL A 69 25.00 -11.41 -1.67
C VAL A 69 24.85 -12.60 -2.61
N ARG A 70 25.05 -13.80 -2.10
CA ARG A 70 24.91 -15.06 -2.84
C ARG A 70 23.86 -15.93 -2.18
N VAL A 71 22.93 -16.43 -2.98
CA VAL A 71 21.87 -17.35 -2.57
C VAL A 71 21.76 -18.50 -3.59
N PRO A 72 21.24 -19.65 -3.20
CA PRO A 72 20.99 -20.75 -4.15
C PRO A 72 20.10 -20.29 -5.31
N ALA A 73 20.32 -20.82 -6.52
CA ALA A 73 19.49 -20.51 -7.67
C ALA A 73 18.00 -20.86 -7.46
N GLY A 74 17.70 -21.87 -6.65
CA GLY A 74 16.33 -22.22 -6.27
C GLY A 74 15.59 -21.18 -5.43
N ASN A 75 16.27 -20.12 -4.98
CA ASN A 75 15.63 -18.98 -4.31
C ASN A 75 15.03 -17.97 -5.30
N LEU A 76 15.15 -18.20 -6.60
CA LEU A 76 14.45 -17.41 -7.64
C LEU A 76 12.93 -17.60 -7.45
N LEU A 77 12.21 -16.51 -7.32
CA LEU A 77 10.76 -16.52 -7.20
C LEU A 77 10.13 -16.42 -8.59
N GLY A 78 9.54 -17.50 -9.05
CA GLY A 78 9.05 -17.63 -10.44
C GLY A 78 10.19 -17.75 -11.45
N ASP A 79 9.92 -17.35 -12.69
CA ASP A 79 10.91 -17.39 -13.77
C ASP A 79 11.79 -16.13 -13.79
N GLU A 80 12.98 -16.24 -14.35
CA GLU A 80 13.82 -15.07 -14.65
C GLU A 80 13.08 -14.09 -15.58
N GLY A 81 13.15 -12.80 -15.26
CA GLY A 81 12.42 -11.76 -15.96
C GLY A 81 10.94 -11.63 -15.62
N SER A 82 10.41 -12.43 -14.67
CA SER A 82 9.01 -12.36 -14.26
C SER A 82 8.73 -11.40 -13.09
N GLY A 83 9.76 -10.75 -12.54
CA GLY A 83 9.65 -9.95 -11.32
C GLY A 83 8.61 -8.84 -11.39
N PHE A 84 8.50 -8.13 -12.52
CA PHE A 84 7.48 -7.10 -12.71
C PHE A 84 6.05 -7.70 -12.70
N ALA A 85 5.84 -8.81 -13.40
CA ALA A 85 4.53 -9.48 -13.46
C ALA A 85 4.10 -9.97 -12.06
N LEU A 86 5.02 -10.57 -11.30
CA LEU A 86 4.78 -10.99 -9.91
C LEU A 86 4.42 -9.80 -9.00
N ALA A 87 5.13 -8.67 -9.14
CA ALA A 87 4.81 -7.46 -8.40
C ALA A 87 3.39 -6.95 -8.72
N GLN A 88 3.01 -6.92 -10.00
CA GLN A 88 1.69 -6.46 -10.43
C GLN A 88 0.56 -7.40 -9.97
N ALA A 89 0.78 -8.71 -10.00
CA ALA A 89 -0.19 -9.68 -9.49
C ALA A 89 -0.51 -9.45 -8.01
N ARG A 90 0.49 -9.06 -7.22
CA ARG A 90 0.31 -8.73 -5.80
C ARG A 90 -0.30 -7.36 -5.58
N LEU A 91 0.03 -6.35 -6.40
CA LEU A 91 -0.39 -4.96 -6.21
C LEU A 91 -1.86 -4.71 -6.60
N GLY A 92 -2.42 -5.44 -7.54
CA GLY A 92 -3.83 -5.30 -7.95
C GLY A 92 -4.79 -5.40 -6.76
N PRO A 93 -4.88 -6.56 -6.09
CA PRO A 93 -5.70 -6.72 -4.89
C PRO A 93 -5.30 -5.78 -3.75
N GLY A 94 -4.01 -5.46 -3.62
CA GLY A 94 -3.49 -4.53 -2.63
C GLY A 94 -4.09 -3.12 -2.75
N ARG A 95 -4.35 -2.63 -3.96
CA ARG A 95 -5.00 -1.33 -4.18
C ARG A 95 -6.42 -1.32 -3.64
N ILE A 96 -7.21 -2.36 -3.89
CA ILE A 96 -8.57 -2.50 -3.36
C ILE A 96 -8.56 -2.46 -1.82
N HIS A 97 -7.62 -3.18 -1.20
CA HIS A 97 -7.45 -3.16 0.26
C HIS A 97 -7.18 -1.73 0.78
N HIS A 98 -6.29 -0.97 0.14
CA HIS A 98 -6.02 0.40 0.54
C HIS A 98 -7.24 1.32 0.36
N CYS A 99 -7.99 1.17 -0.73
CA CYS A 99 -9.23 1.91 -0.94
C CYS A 99 -10.26 1.64 0.16
N MET A 100 -10.46 0.37 0.54
CA MET A 100 -11.39 0.01 1.63
C MET A 100 -10.96 0.59 2.98
N ARG A 101 -9.66 0.58 3.29
CA ARG A 101 -9.13 1.23 4.51
C ARG A 101 -9.40 2.73 4.51
N SER A 102 -9.20 3.40 3.37
CA SER A 102 -9.46 4.84 3.24
C SER A 102 -10.95 5.17 3.42
N ILE A 103 -11.84 4.34 2.88
CA ILE A 103 -13.28 4.47 3.08
C ILE A 103 -13.64 4.31 4.55
N GLY A 104 -13.09 3.31 5.25
CA GLY A 104 -13.32 3.13 6.69
C GLY A 104 -12.84 4.32 7.52
N ALA A 105 -11.68 4.90 7.19
CA ALA A 105 -11.18 6.11 7.84
C ALA A 105 -12.07 7.33 7.55
N ALA A 106 -12.59 7.45 6.33
CA ALA A 106 -13.50 8.54 5.94
C ALA A 106 -14.86 8.42 6.67
N GLU A 107 -15.39 7.20 6.86
CA GLU A 107 -16.59 6.96 7.68
C GLU A 107 -16.40 7.47 9.09
N LEU A 108 -15.34 7.02 9.77
CA LEU A 108 -15.05 7.46 11.12
C LEU A 108 -14.88 8.98 11.21
N ALA A 109 -14.19 9.58 10.24
CA ALA A 109 -14.02 11.03 10.19
C ALA A 109 -15.35 11.78 10.05
N LEU A 110 -16.28 11.25 9.22
CA LEU A 110 -17.61 11.82 9.05
C LEU A 110 -18.44 11.69 10.33
N GLU A 111 -18.42 10.55 11.01
CA GLU A 111 -19.07 10.34 12.32
C GLU A 111 -18.59 11.37 13.34
N LEU A 112 -17.27 11.51 13.51
CA LEU A 112 -16.67 12.50 14.41
C LEU A 112 -17.01 13.95 14.03
N MET A 113 -17.11 14.24 12.72
CA MET A 113 -17.54 15.55 12.23
C MET A 113 -19.00 15.85 12.60
N ILE A 114 -19.89 14.87 12.46
CA ILE A 114 -21.31 14.99 12.84
C ILE A 114 -21.44 15.22 14.35
N ASP A 115 -20.80 14.39 15.17
CA ASP A 115 -20.82 14.51 16.62
C ASP A 115 -20.33 15.90 17.05
N ARG A 116 -19.22 16.34 16.48
CA ARG A 116 -18.69 17.68 16.76
C ARG A 116 -19.64 18.78 16.32
N ALA A 117 -20.31 18.64 15.20
CA ALA A 117 -21.28 19.63 14.71
C ALA A 117 -22.53 19.73 15.60
N LEU A 118 -22.93 18.62 16.21
CA LEU A 118 -24.04 18.56 17.15
C LEU A 118 -23.68 19.18 18.52
N GLU A 119 -22.47 18.97 19.01
CA GLU A 119 -22.05 19.43 20.33
C GLU A 119 -21.65 20.92 20.37
N ARG A 120 -20.85 21.34 19.38
CA ARG A 120 -20.21 22.66 19.42
C ARG A 120 -21.16 23.79 19.02
N LYS A 121 -21.16 24.83 19.85
CA LYS A 121 -21.80 26.13 19.55
C LYS A 121 -20.76 27.14 19.10
N ALA A 122 -21.05 27.88 18.05
CA ALA A 122 -20.29 29.05 17.61
C ALA A 122 -21.24 30.05 16.95
N PHE A 123 -20.97 31.34 17.12
CA PHE A 123 -21.82 32.43 16.60
C PHE A 123 -23.30 32.28 16.99
N GLY A 124 -23.55 31.93 18.25
CA GLY A 124 -24.89 31.88 18.85
C GLY A 124 -25.72 30.62 18.55
N LYS A 125 -25.23 29.68 17.72
CA LYS A 125 -25.95 28.44 17.37
C LYS A 125 -25.02 27.25 17.24
N GLN A 126 -25.58 26.04 17.22
CA GLN A 126 -24.80 24.81 16.99
C GLN A 126 -24.24 24.80 15.57
N LEU A 127 -23.06 24.12 15.38
CA LEU A 127 -22.37 24.13 14.09
C LEU A 127 -23.22 23.53 12.97
N TYR A 128 -23.99 22.49 13.23
CA TYR A 128 -24.85 21.87 12.18
C TYR A 128 -25.92 22.84 11.65
N MET A 129 -26.29 23.89 12.40
CA MET A 129 -27.24 24.92 11.97
C MET A 129 -26.64 25.92 10.97
N HIS A 130 -25.34 25.83 10.68
CA HIS A 130 -24.68 26.59 9.63
C HIS A 130 -24.76 25.82 8.32
N GLY A 131 -25.38 26.39 7.29
CA GLY A 131 -25.66 25.72 6.02
C GLY A 131 -24.42 25.09 5.38
N THR A 132 -23.27 25.77 5.44
CA THR A 132 -22.00 25.25 4.91
C THR A 132 -21.58 23.94 5.59
N ILE A 133 -21.78 23.81 6.91
CA ILE A 133 -21.43 22.59 7.64
C ILE A 133 -22.35 21.44 7.22
N GLY A 134 -23.66 21.71 7.10
CA GLY A 134 -24.63 20.73 6.59
C GLY A 134 -24.30 20.27 5.16
N GLU A 135 -23.91 21.20 4.29
CA GLU A 135 -23.48 20.89 2.93
C GLU A 135 -22.23 19.99 2.91
N TRP A 136 -21.23 20.27 3.73
CA TRP A 136 -20.03 19.45 3.82
C TRP A 136 -20.33 18.03 4.30
N ILE A 137 -21.20 17.87 5.31
CA ILE A 137 -21.63 16.55 5.80
C ILE A 137 -22.34 15.78 4.70
N ALA A 138 -23.31 16.41 4.00
CA ALA A 138 -24.06 15.77 2.92
C ALA A 138 -23.16 15.36 1.74
N ARG A 139 -22.25 16.25 1.32
CA ARG A 139 -21.29 15.97 0.24
C ARG A 139 -20.36 14.82 0.63
N SER A 140 -19.79 14.84 1.84
CA SER A 140 -18.92 13.77 2.33
C SER A 140 -19.64 12.42 2.33
N ARG A 141 -20.89 12.35 2.76
CA ARG A 141 -21.71 11.13 2.71
C ARG A 141 -21.83 10.60 1.28
N ILE A 142 -22.20 11.48 0.35
CA ILE A 142 -22.36 11.10 -1.06
C ILE A 142 -21.05 10.55 -1.64
N GLU A 143 -19.93 11.25 -1.39
CA GLU A 143 -18.61 10.85 -1.90
C GLU A 143 -18.14 9.52 -1.32
N ILE A 144 -18.35 9.27 -0.03
CA ILE A 144 -18.02 8.00 0.64
C ILE A 144 -18.83 6.85 0.05
N ASP A 145 -20.14 7.04 -0.15
CA ASP A 145 -21.02 6.00 -0.71
C ASP A 145 -20.66 5.69 -2.17
N GLN A 146 -20.37 6.70 -2.98
CA GLN A 146 -19.89 6.51 -4.35
C GLN A 146 -18.56 5.74 -4.39
N ALA A 147 -17.59 6.14 -3.57
CA ALA A 147 -16.29 5.47 -3.49
C ALA A 147 -16.45 4.00 -3.05
N ARG A 148 -17.30 3.75 -2.06
CA ARG A 148 -17.60 2.38 -1.57
C ARG A 148 -18.17 1.51 -2.69
N LEU A 149 -19.16 2.00 -3.42
CA LEU A 149 -19.80 1.25 -4.51
C LEU A 149 -18.80 0.95 -5.64
N LEU A 150 -17.92 1.89 -5.97
CA LEU A 150 -16.86 1.67 -6.97
C LEU A 150 -15.88 0.59 -6.52
N VAL A 151 -15.46 0.61 -5.26
CA VAL A 151 -14.51 -0.39 -4.72
C VAL A 151 -15.16 -1.77 -4.63
N LEU A 152 -16.43 -1.85 -4.21
CA LEU A 152 -17.19 -3.12 -4.21
C LEU A 152 -17.36 -3.66 -5.63
N LYS A 153 -17.65 -2.80 -6.62
CA LYS A 153 -17.69 -3.20 -8.03
C LYS A 153 -16.33 -3.74 -8.49
N ALA A 154 -15.24 -3.06 -8.15
CA ALA A 154 -13.90 -3.51 -8.53
C ALA A 154 -13.55 -4.87 -7.90
N ALA A 155 -13.90 -5.08 -6.63
CA ALA A 155 -13.72 -6.37 -5.96
C ALA A 155 -14.55 -7.48 -6.63
N TRP A 156 -15.82 -7.21 -6.90
CA TRP A 156 -16.70 -8.15 -7.61
C TRP A 156 -16.14 -8.51 -9.01
N MET A 157 -15.63 -7.53 -9.74
CA MET A 157 -15.03 -7.79 -11.06
C MET A 157 -13.75 -8.64 -10.96
N ILE A 158 -12.92 -8.43 -9.94
CA ILE A 158 -11.75 -9.29 -9.70
C ILE A 158 -12.19 -10.74 -9.50
N ASP A 159 -13.21 -10.97 -8.71
CA ASP A 159 -13.67 -12.31 -8.37
C ASP A 159 -14.38 -13.03 -9.53
N ASN A 160 -15.09 -12.29 -10.38
CA ASN A 160 -15.97 -12.89 -11.40
C ASN A 160 -15.40 -12.83 -12.82
N VAL A 161 -14.59 -11.82 -13.15
CA VAL A 161 -14.02 -11.65 -14.51
C VAL A 161 -12.49 -11.63 -14.55
N GLY A 162 -11.85 -11.48 -13.41
CA GLY A 162 -10.40 -11.53 -13.26
C GLY A 162 -9.72 -10.16 -13.19
N VAL A 163 -8.51 -10.15 -12.63
CA VAL A 163 -7.73 -8.92 -12.34
C VAL A 163 -7.39 -8.12 -13.62
N ARG A 164 -7.19 -8.82 -14.74
CA ARG A 164 -6.82 -8.17 -16.00
C ARG A 164 -7.95 -7.32 -16.57
N GLU A 165 -9.15 -7.85 -16.56
CA GLU A 165 -10.38 -7.21 -17.03
C GLU A 165 -10.84 -6.11 -16.07
N ALA A 166 -10.64 -6.31 -14.77
CA ALA A 166 -10.96 -5.33 -13.73
C ALA A 166 -9.94 -4.16 -13.65
N ARG A 167 -8.93 -4.11 -14.51
CA ARG A 167 -7.84 -3.13 -14.42
C ARG A 167 -8.31 -1.68 -14.46
N LYS A 168 -9.38 -1.36 -15.18
CA LYS A 168 -9.93 0.01 -15.25
C LYS A 168 -10.54 0.46 -13.92
N GLU A 169 -11.17 -0.45 -13.20
CA GLU A 169 -11.79 -0.20 -11.89
C GLU A 169 -10.76 -0.16 -10.76
N ILE A 170 -9.58 -0.77 -10.97
CA ILE A 170 -8.50 -0.85 -9.98
C ILE A 170 -7.55 0.35 -10.07
N SER A 171 -7.51 1.05 -11.22
CA SER A 171 -6.51 2.10 -11.51
C SER A 171 -6.72 3.40 -10.74
#